data_57a95dc680372a93a69d510f17d64681
#
_entry.id   57a95dc680372a93a69d510f17d64681
#
_cell.length_a   1.000
_cell.length_b   1.000
_cell.length_c   1.000
_cell.angle_alpha   90.00
_cell.angle_beta   90.00
_cell.angle_gamma   90.00
#
_symmetry.space_group_name_H-M   'P 1'
#
loop_
_entity.id
_entity.type
_entity.pdbx_description
1 polymer ?
#
loop_
_entity_poly.entity_id
_entity_poly.type
_entity_poly.pdbx_seq_one_letter_code
_entity_poly.pdbx_strand_id
1 'polypeptide(L)'
;MTQETTDNSYPTLYCANHPQRPTLLRCNRCEKPICSDCAVKTPVGYRCKECVRGQQKVYDTAKKWDYPVAFLVAAIIAFLGSFTTAIGFFTIFLTPIIGVLAAEAVRWATRRRRSPALHKITALAVGLGSLPLVMFQVINTVLALADGYGLWYAIGPMMWQGIYLILIITTVYYRLSGKG
;
A
#
# COMPACT_ATOMS: atom_id res chain seq x y z
N MET A 1 -58.25 29.77 17.13
CA MET A 1 -57.11 28.89 16.81
C MET A 1 -56.18 29.70 15.92
N THR A 2 -55.22 30.39 16.56
CA THR A 2 -54.20 31.21 15.87
C THR A 2 -53.08 30.26 15.46
N GLN A 3 -52.88 30.05 14.13
CA GLN A 3 -51.74 29.38 13.60
C GLN A 3 -50.53 30.28 13.77
N GLU A 4 -49.69 29.91 14.70
CA GLU A 4 -48.33 30.41 14.85
C GLU A 4 -47.50 29.88 13.72
N THR A 5 -47.33 30.66 12.63
CA THR A 5 -46.35 30.45 11.60
C THR A 5 -44.97 30.72 12.22
N THR A 6 -44.35 29.67 12.74
CA THR A 6 -42.93 29.71 13.11
C THR A 6 -42.15 29.90 11.81
N ASP A 7 -41.82 31.16 11.52
CA ASP A 7 -40.81 31.49 10.50
C ASP A 7 -39.44 30.97 10.93
N ASN A 8 -39.17 29.74 10.58
CA ASN A 8 -37.94 29.03 10.90
C ASN A 8 -36.90 29.35 9.80
N SER A 9 -36.66 30.66 9.59
CA SER A 9 -35.61 31.14 8.69
C SER A 9 -34.23 30.86 9.27
N TYR A 10 -33.82 29.59 9.19
CA TYR A 10 -32.41 29.25 9.44
C TYR A 10 -31.55 30.00 8.42
N PRO A 11 -30.50 30.72 8.86
CA PRO A 11 -29.62 31.41 7.90
C PRO A 11 -29.07 30.41 6.89
N THR A 12 -29.38 30.62 5.64
CA THR A 12 -28.87 29.77 4.54
C THR A 12 -27.36 29.94 4.47
N LEU A 13 -26.64 28.93 4.95
CA LEU A 13 -25.20 28.88 4.90
C LEU A 13 -24.77 28.37 3.52
N TYR A 14 -23.71 28.93 2.97
CA TYR A 14 -23.15 28.51 1.70
C TYR A 14 -21.82 27.78 1.94
N CYS A 15 -21.53 26.79 1.11
CA CYS A 15 -20.28 26.03 1.20
C CYS A 15 -19.06 26.95 1.04
N ALA A 16 -18.08 26.85 1.92
CA ALA A 16 -16.85 27.66 1.88
C ALA A 16 -16.07 27.54 0.56
N ASN A 17 -16.16 26.39 -0.12
CA ASN A 17 -15.48 26.15 -1.40
C ASN A 17 -16.42 26.35 -2.63
N HIS A 18 -17.74 26.41 -2.42
CA HIS A 18 -18.75 26.55 -3.47
C HIS A 18 -19.81 27.59 -3.03
N PRO A 19 -19.52 28.88 -3.21
CA PRO A 19 -20.39 29.96 -2.70
C PRO A 19 -21.84 29.96 -3.23
N GLN A 20 -22.09 29.24 -4.33
CA GLN A 20 -23.42 29.14 -4.92
C GLN A 20 -24.25 27.97 -4.40
N ARG A 21 -23.68 27.10 -3.53
CA ARG A 21 -24.38 25.91 -3.03
C ARG A 21 -24.78 26.11 -1.57
N PRO A 22 -26.08 26.22 -1.28
CA PRO A 22 -26.56 26.27 0.08
C PRO A 22 -26.31 24.95 0.80
N THR A 23 -25.97 24.98 2.07
CA THR A 23 -25.69 23.79 2.86
C THR A 23 -26.03 23.99 4.32
N LEU A 24 -26.49 22.93 4.96
CA LEU A 24 -26.70 22.83 6.40
C LEU A 24 -25.58 22.02 7.07
N LEU A 25 -24.68 21.41 6.26
CA LEU A 25 -23.59 20.59 6.78
C LEU A 25 -22.41 21.46 7.22
N ARG A 26 -21.88 21.18 8.41
CA ARG A 26 -20.66 21.80 8.95
C ARG A 26 -19.59 20.75 9.21
N CYS A 27 -18.33 21.15 9.06
CA CYS A 27 -17.20 20.32 9.43
C CYS A 27 -17.13 20.18 10.96
N ASN A 28 -17.11 18.95 11.47
CA ASN A 28 -17.04 18.66 12.91
C ASN A 28 -15.72 19.10 13.57
N ARG A 29 -14.73 19.60 12.82
CA ARG A 29 -13.45 20.04 13.38
C ARG A 29 -13.20 21.54 13.27
N CYS A 30 -13.53 22.16 12.15
CA CYS A 30 -13.27 23.58 11.89
C CYS A 30 -14.55 24.40 11.71
N GLU A 31 -15.73 23.76 11.85
CA GLU A 31 -17.09 24.35 11.80
C GLU A 31 -17.43 25.05 10.47
N LYS A 32 -16.54 25.05 9.48
CA LYS A 32 -16.82 25.61 8.15
C LYS A 32 -18.02 24.92 7.50
N PRO A 33 -18.94 25.67 6.88
CA PRO A 33 -20.03 25.09 6.11
C PRO A 33 -19.49 24.37 4.88
N ILE A 34 -19.94 23.14 4.62
CA ILE A 34 -19.45 22.28 3.55
C ILE A 34 -20.63 21.61 2.83
N CYS A 35 -20.63 21.60 1.49
CA CYS A 35 -21.60 20.85 0.70
C CYS A 35 -21.30 19.34 0.73
N SER A 36 -22.24 18.54 0.23
CA SER A 36 -22.10 17.07 0.14
C SER A 36 -20.82 16.62 -0.59
N ASP A 37 -20.42 17.35 -1.66
CA ASP A 37 -19.22 17.03 -2.44
C ASP A 37 -17.91 17.37 -1.71
N CYS A 38 -17.94 18.31 -0.77
CA CYS A 38 -16.81 18.71 0.05
C CYS A 38 -16.74 17.97 1.39
N ALA A 39 -17.84 17.31 1.77
CA ALA A 39 -17.95 16.54 3.00
C ALA A 39 -17.37 15.13 2.84
N VAL A 40 -16.53 14.73 3.77
CA VAL A 40 -16.06 13.35 3.90
C VAL A 40 -16.72 12.75 5.14
N LYS A 41 -17.46 11.65 4.95
CA LYS A 41 -18.09 10.93 6.06
C LYS A 41 -17.00 10.20 6.88
N THR A 42 -16.97 10.46 8.17
CA THR A 42 -16.09 9.79 9.12
C THR A 42 -16.93 9.16 10.24
N PRO A 43 -16.41 8.21 11.02
CA PRO A 43 -17.14 7.59 12.13
C PRO A 43 -17.69 8.59 13.15
N VAL A 44 -17.08 9.79 13.23
CA VAL A 44 -17.44 10.87 14.15
C VAL A 44 -18.18 12.04 13.49
N GLY A 45 -18.74 11.84 12.30
CA GLY A 45 -19.50 12.86 11.57
C GLY A 45 -18.83 13.32 10.27
N TYR A 46 -19.27 14.46 9.74
CA TYR A 46 -18.76 15.01 8.49
C TYR A 46 -17.56 15.94 8.73
N ARG A 47 -16.51 15.78 7.90
CA ARG A 47 -15.32 16.62 7.92
C ARG A 47 -14.99 17.17 6.54
N CYS A 48 -14.41 18.37 6.46
CA CYS A 48 -13.93 18.92 5.20
C CYS A 48 -12.66 18.17 4.74
N LYS A 49 -12.44 18.14 3.43
CA LYS A 49 -11.26 17.50 2.81
C LYS A 49 -9.93 18.03 3.36
N GLU A 50 -9.87 19.31 3.72
CA GLU A 50 -8.69 19.93 4.33
C GLU A 50 -8.37 19.37 5.72
N CYS A 51 -9.39 19.25 6.58
CA CYS A 51 -9.22 18.67 7.91
C CYS A 51 -8.83 17.19 7.86
N VAL A 52 -9.37 16.43 6.91
CA VAL A 52 -8.99 15.02 6.69
C VAL A 52 -7.55 14.92 6.21
N ARG A 53 -7.13 15.73 5.22
CA ARG A 53 -5.74 15.78 4.75
C ARG A 53 -4.76 16.22 5.83
N GLY A 54 -5.15 17.23 6.65
CA GLY A 54 -4.34 17.66 7.78
C GLY A 54 -4.12 16.55 8.81
N GLN A 55 -5.15 15.76 9.09
CA GLN A 55 -5.04 14.61 9.97
C GLN A 55 -4.16 13.51 9.38
N GLN A 56 -4.28 13.22 8.09
CA GLN A 56 -3.43 12.25 7.40
C GLN A 56 -1.95 12.62 7.44
N LYS A 57 -1.61 13.91 7.30
CA LYS A 57 -0.21 14.39 7.40
C LYS A 57 0.42 14.15 8.76
N VAL A 58 -0.35 14.14 9.85
CA VAL A 58 0.17 13.86 11.20
C VAL A 58 0.64 12.40 11.32
N TYR A 59 0.02 11.49 10.56
CA TYR A 59 0.41 10.07 10.53
C TYR A 59 1.52 9.76 9.54
N ASP A 60 1.86 10.71 8.65
CA ASP A 60 2.98 10.55 7.71
C ASP A 60 4.27 11.07 8.37
N THR A 61 4.96 10.16 9.05
CA THR A 61 6.16 10.47 9.85
C THR A 61 7.46 10.10 9.13
N ALA A 62 7.39 9.52 7.91
CA ALA A 62 8.56 9.09 7.16
C ALA A 62 9.43 10.27 6.72
N LYS A 63 10.74 10.15 6.89
CA LYS A 63 11.74 11.08 6.37
C LYS A 63 12.19 10.66 4.97
N LYS A 64 12.74 11.60 4.19
CA LYS A 64 13.25 11.31 2.83
C LYS A 64 14.29 10.18 2.78
N TRP A 65 15.10 10.04 3.81
CA TRP A 65 16.12 8.97 3.93
C TRP A 65 15.54 7.59 4.27
N ASP A 66 14.32 7.51 4.79
CA ASP A 66 13.70 6.23 5.13
C ASP A 66 13.33 5.44 3.85
N TYR A 67 13.06 6.12 2.73
CA TYR A 67 12.72 5.47 1.46
C TYR A 67 13.87 4.65 0.84
N PRO A 68 15.10 5.21 0.66
CA PRO A 68 16.20 4.42 0.13
C PRO A 68 16.65 3.31 1.08
N VAL A 69 16.58 3.54 2.39
CA VAL A 69 16.89 2.49 3.38
C VAL A 69 15.89 1.35 3.30
N ALA A 70 14.59 1.66 3.26
CA ALA A 70 13.55 0.65 3.11
C ALA A 70 13.69 -0.13 1.80
N PHE A 71 14.03 0.57 0.71
CA PHE A 71 14.26 -0.02 -0.60
C PHE A 71 15.41 -1.02 -0.57
N LEU A 72 16.58 -0.63 -0.07
CA LEU A 72 17.77 -1.49 0.00
C LEU A 72 17.54 -2.71 0.88
N VAL A 73 17.01 -2.53 2.08
CA VAL A 73 16.73 -3.63 3.01
C VAL A 73 15.75 -4.63 2.39
N ALA A 74 14.67 -4.14 1.82
CA ALA A 74 13.66 -4.99 1.18
C ALA A 74 14.21 -5.74 -0.04
N ALA A 75 14.99 -5.06 -0.89
CA ALA A 75 15.59 -5.65 -2.09
C ALA A 75 16.59 -6.77 -1.73
N ILE A 76 17.45 -6.53 -0.74
CA ILE A 76 18.44 -7.52 -0.29
C ILE A 76 17.73 -8.77 0.27
N ILE A 77 16.72 -8.60 1.13
CA ILE A 77 16.01 -9.74 1.70
C ILE A 77 15.23 -10.49 0.63
N ALA A 78 14.60 -9.78 -0.34
CA ALA A 78 13.90 -10.41 -1.45
C ALA A 78 14.85 -11.17 -2.37
N PHE A 79 16.03 -10.63 -2.65
CA PHE A 79 17.08 -11.32 -3.41
C PHE A 79 17.54 -12.61 -2.71
N LEU A 80 17.90 -12.53 -1.44
CA LEU A 80 18.32 -13.71 -0.67
C LEU A 80 17.17 -14.73 -0.54
N GLY A 81 15.95 -14.25 -0.30
CA GLY A 81 14.77 -15.10 -0.19
C GLY A 81 14.41 -15.81 -1.50
N SER A 82 14.74 -15.24 -2.66
CA SER A 82 14.44 -15.86 -3.94
C SER A 82 15.23 -17.16 -4.21
N PHE A 83 16.33 -17.42 -3.50
CA PHE A 83 17.03 -18.72 -3.56
C PHE A 83 16.19 -19.89 -3.00
N THR A 84 15.16 -19.62 -2.21
CA THR A 84 14.24 -20.65 -1.72
C THR A 84 13.42 -21.30 -2.84
N THR A 85 13.34 -20.69 -4.03
CA THR A 85 12.68 -21.28 -5.21
C THR A 85 13.34 -22.56 -5.67
N ALA A 86 14.63 -22.76 -5.35
CA ALA A 86 15.34 -24.02 -5.64
C ALA A 86 14.76 -25.23 -4.90
N ILE A 87 14.04 -25.01 -3.78
CA ILE A 87 13.42 -26.06 -2.97
C ILE A 87 12.04 -26.48 -3.56
N GLY A 88 11.56 -25.79 -4.61
CA GLY A 88 10.32 -26.11 -5.30
C GLY A 88 9.08 -25.88 -4.43
N PHE A 89 8.30 -26.94 -4.16
CA PHE A 89 7.02 -26.86 -3.46
C PHE A 89 7.08 -26.13 -2.08
N PHE A 90 8.16 -26.30 -1.35
CA PHE A 90 8.34 -25.63 -0.05
C PHE A 90 8.41 -24.09 -0.14
N THR A 91 8.64 -23.55 -1.33
CA THR A 91 8.61 -22.09 -1.56
C THR A 91 7.29 -21.46 -1.08
N ILE A 92 6.16 -22.16 -1.25
CA ILE A 92 4.83 -21.66 -0.86
C ILE A 92 4.76 -21.35 0.64
N PHE A 93 5.42 -22.18 1.47
CA PHE A 93 5.42 -22.01 2.92
C PHE A 93 6.50 -21.03 3.41
N LEU A 94 7.68 -21.08 2.80
CA LEU A 94 8.80 -20.23 3.21
C LEU A 94 8.61 -18.77 2.80
N THR A 95 8.01 -18.52 1.64
CA THR A 95 7.86 -17.16 1.11
C THR A 95 7.05 -16.22 2.03
N PRO A 96 5.90 -16.60 2.60
CA PRO A 96 5.19 -15.74 3.54
C PRO A 96 6.03 -15.41 4.78
N ILE A 97 6.81 -16.36 5.27
CA ILE A 97 7.70 -16.16 6.43
C ILE A 97 8.77 -15.13 6.08
N ILE A 98 9.42 -15.28 4.93
CA ILE A 98 10.42 -14.33 4.43
C ILE A 98 9.78 -12.95 4.22
N GLY A 99 8.57 -12.89 3.68
CA GLY A 99 7.82 -11.65 3.49
C GLY A 99 7.53 -10.91 4.80
N VAL A 100 7.15 -11.65 5.86
CA VAL A 100 6.97 -11.08 7.21
C VAL A 100 8.30 -10.57 7.76
N LEU A 101 9.38 -11.36 7.64
CA LEU A 101 10.72 -10.93 8.08
C LEU A 101 11.18 -9.68 7.34
N ALA A 102 10.96 -9.61 6.02
CA ALA A 102 11.27 -8.43 5.22
C ALA A 102 10.48 -7.19 5.69
N ALA A 103 9.19 -7.35 5.94
CA ALA A 103 8.35 -6.26 6.44
C ALA A 103 8.79 -5.77 7.82
N GLU A 104 9.13 -6.67 8.74
CA GLU A 104 9.61 -6.30 10.08
C GLU A 104 11.02 -5.68 10.02
N ALA A 105 11.91 -6.18 9.18
CA ALA A 105 13.23 -5.59 8.96
C ALA A 105 13.13 -4.16 8.42
N VAL A 106 12.24 -3.91 7.47
CA VAL A 106 11.96 -2.56 6.96
C VAL A 106 11.39 -1.67 8.07
N ARG A 107 10.44 -2.16 8.87
CA ARG A 107 9.90 -1.40 10.01
C ARG A 107 10.97 -1.04 11.02
N TRP A 108 11.87 -1.96 11.32
CA TRP A 108 13.00 -1.72 12.22
C TRP A 108 13.96 -0.69 11.64
N ALA A 109 14.36 -0.83 10.39
CA ALA A 109 15.27 0.07 9.69
C ALA A 109 14.71 1.51 9.58
N THR A 110 13.39 1.65 9.36
CA THR A 110 12.70 2.94 9.30
C THR A 110 12.23 3.47 10.66
N ARG A 111 12.71 2.86 11.76
CA ARG A 111 12.34 3.22 13.15
C ARG A 111 10.82 3.26 13.35
N ARG A 112 10.07 2.33 12.76
CA ARG A 112 8.61 2.21 12.80
C ARG A 112 7.85 3.45 12.31
N ARG A 113 8.48 4.30 11.50
CA ARG A 113 7.80 5.42 10.86
C ARG A 113 6.84 4.90 9.81
N ARG A 114 5.72 5.61 9.66
CA ARG A 114 4.65 5.22 8.74
C ARG A 114 4.49 6.25 7.65
N SER A 115 4.29 5.79 6.40
CA SER A 115 3.90 6.63 5.26
C SER A 115 3.13 5.77 4.25
N PRO A 116 2.10 6.34 3.62
CA PRO A 116 1.40 5.67 2.51
C PRO A 116 2.31 5.38 1.31
N ALA A 117 3.40 6.12 1.15
CA ALA A 117 4.39 5.88 0.09
C ALA A 117 5.34 4.74 0.44
N LEU A 118 5.66 4.54 1.73
CA LEU A 118 6.66 3.59 2.18
C LEU A 118 6.31 2.15 1.78
N HIS A 119 5.07 1.70 2.00
CA HIS A 119 4.67 0.34 1.66
C HIS A 119 4.67 0.09 0.15
N LYS A 120 4.35 1.09 -0.68
CA LYS A 120 4.42 0.98 -2.14
C LYS A 120 5.86 0.85 -2.63
N ILE A 121 6.77 1.70 -2.11
CA ILE A 121 8.19 1.66 -2.45
C ILE A 121 8.82 0.35 -1.99
N THR A 122 8.45 -0.15 -0.82
CA THR A 122 8.95 -1.44 -0.32
C THR A 122 8.46 -2.61 -1.17
N ALA A 123 7.19 -2.61 -1.59
CA ALA A 123 6.66 -3.64 -2.49
C ALA A 123 7.37 -3.62 -3.87
N LEU A 124 7.65 -2.43 -4.42
CA LEU A 124 8.46 -2.29 -5.64
C LEU A 124 9.89 -2.76 -5.43
N ALA A 125 10.50 -2.46 -4.28
CA ALA A 125 11.86 -2.89 -3.95
C ALA A 125 11.99 -4.42 -3.87
N VAL A 126 10.99 -5.09 -3.32
CA VAL A 126 10.92 -6.55 -3.27
C VAL A 126 10.84 -7.14 -4.68
N GLY A 127 9.98 -6.57 -5.55
CA GLY A 127 9.89 -6.98 -6.95
C GLY A 127 11.22 -6.81 -7.70
N LEU A 128 11.83 -5.62 -7.59
CA LEU A 128 13.11 -5.30 -8.23
C LEU A 128 14.27 -6.13 -7.66
N GLY A 129 14.28 -6.40 -6.35
CA GLY A 129 15.31 -7.20 -5.69
C GLY A 129 15.34 -8.66 -6.16
N SER A 130 14.18 -9.20 -6.57
CA SER A 130 14.11 -10.57 -7.12
C SER A 130 14.40 -10.65 -8.62
N LEU A 131 14.44 -9.52 -9.36
CA LEU A 131 14.69 -9.48 -10.81
C LEU A 131 15.96 -10.22 -11.28
N PRO A 132 17.11 -10.10 -10.60
CA PRO A 132 18.33 -10.81 -11.05
C PRO A 132 18.12 -12.32 -11.19
N LEU A 133 17.44 -12.94 -10.22
CA LEU A 133 17.14 -14.38 -10.28
C LEU A 133 16.03 -14.69 -11.31
N VAL A 134 15.05 -13.82 -11.48
CA VAL A 134 14.05 -13.95 -12.55
C VAL A 134 14.74 -13.96 -13.92
N MET A 135 15.64 -13.00 -14.17
CA MET A 135 16.40 -12.94 -15.42
C MET A 135 17.25 -14.18 -15.63
N PHE A 136 17.94 -14.64 -14.58
CA PHE A 136 18.71 -15.88 -14.64
C PHE A 136 17.83 -17.09 -14.97
N GLN A 137 16.65 -17.22 -14.37
CA GLN A 137 15.71 -18.30 -14.66
C GLN A 137 15.16 -18.24 -16.09
N VAL A 138 14.86 -17.05 -16.61
CA VAL A 138 14.41 -16.88 -18.00
C VAL A 138 15.49 -17.34 -18.97
N ILE A 139 16.74 -16.95 -18.76
CA ILE A 139 17.87 -17.35 -19.60
C ILE A 139 18.04 -18.89 -19.56
N ASN A 140 18.04 -19.49 -18.36
CA ASN A 140 18.16 -20.94 -18.24
C ASN A 140 16.99 -21.69 -18.89
N THR A 141 15.77 -21.16 -18.80
CA THR A 141 14.60 -21.75 -19.46
C THR A 141 14.76 -21.75 -20.98
N VAL A 142 15.21 -20.62 -21.55
CA VAL A 142 15.46 -20.52 -23.01
C VAL A 142 16.55 -21.49 -23.47
N LEU A 143 17.65 -21.57 -22.73
CA LEU A 143 18.76 -22.50 -23.04
C LEU A 143 18.30 -23.94 -22.92
N ALA A 144 17.59 -24.33 -21.86
CA ALA A 144 17.08 -25.67 -21.68
C ALA A 144 16.13 -26.12 -22.84
N LEU A 145 15.30 -25.20 -23.32
CA LEU A 145 14.42 -25.46 -24.46
C LEU A 145 15.23 -25.60 -25.77
N ALA A 146 16.29 -24.82 -25.97
CA ALA A 146 17.17 -24.90 -27.11
C ALA A 146 17.96 -26.23 -27.14
N ASP A 147 18.35 -26.72 -25.95
CA ASP A 147 19.05 -28.01 -25.79
C ASP A 147 18.12 -29.25 -25.91
N GLY A 148 16.79 -29.00 -26.09
CA GLY A 148 15.81 -30.08 -26.30
C GLY A 148 15.35 -30.75 -24.99
N TYR A 149 15.57 -30.13 -23.80
CA TYR A 149 15.02 -30.64 -22.56
C TYR A 149 13.48 -30.56 -22.58
N GLY A 150 12.83 -31.50 -21.89
CA GLY A 150 11.37 -31.53 -21.80
C GLY A 150 10.79 -30.26 -21.20
N LEU A 151 9.61 -29.84 -21.68
CA LEU A 151 8.93 -28.60 -21.33
C LEU A 151 8.78 -28.40 -19.80
N TRP A 152 8.45 -29.46 -19.09
CA TRP A 152 8.31 -29.42 -17.62
C TRP A 152 9.61 -29.12 -16.87
N TYR A 153 10.72 -29.63 -17.37
CA TYR A 153 12.04 -29.41 -16.82
C TYR A 153 12.45 -27.93 -17.00
N ALA A 154 12.19 -27.39 -18.19
CA ALA A 154 12.55 -26.02 -18.52
C ALA A 154 11.69 -24.99 -17.78
N ILE A 155 10.37 -25.19 -17.69
CA ILE A 155 9.43 -24.19 -17.12
C ILE A 155 9.27 -24.31 -15.61
N GLY A 156 9.52 -25.49 -15.02
CA GLY A 156 9.32 -25.74 -13.59
C GLY A 156 9.97 -24.70 -12.66
N PRO A 157 11.27 -24.40 -12.80
CA PRO A 157 11.94 -23.38 -11.99
C PRO A 157 11.36 -21.97 -12.15
N MET A 158 10.98 -21.60 -13.38
CA MET A 158 10.37 -20.32 -13.68
C MET A 158 8.99 -20.17 -13.01
N MET A 159 8.20 -21.24 -12.96
CA MET A 159 6.91 -21.27 -12.28
C MET A 159 7.06 -21.00 -10.77
N TRP A 160 8.01 -21.65 -10.09
CA TRP A 160 8.27 -21.43 -8.68
C TRP A 160 8.74 -20.00 -8.39
N GLN A 161 9.52 -19.43 -9.29
CA GLN A 161 9.97 -18.03 -9.19
C GLN A 161 8.78 -17.05 -9.31
N GLY A 162 7.82 -17.33 -10.21
CA GLY A 162 6.60 -16.55 -10.35
C GLY A 162 5.72 -16.61 -9.09
N ILE A 163 5.53 -17.80 -8.52
CA ILE A 163 4.80 -18.00 -7.26
C ILE A 163 5.46 -17.23 -6.12
N TYR A 164 6.79 -17.33 -6.00
CA TYR A 164 7.55 -16.56 -5.01
C TYR A 164 7.28 -15.06 -5.12
N LEU A 165 7.38 -14.51 -6.32
CA LEU A 165 7.18 -13.08 -6.61
C LEU A 165 5.81 -12.59 -6.15
N ILE A 166 4.75 -13.30 -6.53
CA ILE A 166 3.38 -12.94 -6.18
C ILE A 166 3.20 -12.99 -4.66
N LEU A 167 3.64 -14.06 -4.02
CA LEU A 167 3.47 -14.26 -2.59
C LEU A 167 4.25 -13.23 -1.75
N ILE A 168 5.51 -12.96 -2.11
CA ILE A 168 6.33 -12.03 -1.32
C ILE A 168 5.84 -10.59 -1.44
N ILE A 169 5.50 -10.13 -2.66
CA ILE A 169 4.95 -8.78 -2.88
C ILE A 169 3.65 -8.61 -2.11
N THR A 170 2.76 -9.59 -2.22
CA THR A 170 1.46 -9.56 -1.54
C THR A 170 1.63 -9.52 -0.03
N THR A 171 2.45 -10.40 0.53
CA THR A 171 2.69 -10.50 1.97
C THR A 171 3.29 -9.21 2.53
N VAL A 172 4.33 -8.67 1.89
CA VAL A 172 4.98 -7.42 2.30
C VAL A 172 4.02 -6.24 2.21
N TYR A 173 3.26 -6.14 1.11
CA TYR A 173 2.29 -5.07 0.92
C TYR A 173 1.20 -5.07 2.00
N TYR A 174 0.55 -6.21 2.23
CA TYR A 174 -0.51 -6.29 3.24
C TYR A 174 0.02 -6.09 4.66
N ARG A 175 1.17 -6.65 4.99
CA ARG A 175 1.78 -6.51 6.31
C ARG A 175 2.16 -5.05 6.62
N LEU A 176 2.67 -4.30 5.66
CA LEU A 176 3.05 -2.89 5.83
C LEU A 176 1.84 -1.94 5.74
N SER A 177 0.82 -2.25 4.93
CA SER A 177 -0.38 -1.41 4.79
C SER A 177 -1.27 -1.43 6.03
N GLY A 178 -1.11 -2.40 6.92
CA GLY A 178 -1.92 -2.54 8.14
C GLY A 178 -3.37 -2.91 7.88
N LYS A 179 -3.67 -3.52 6.73
CA LYS A 179 -5.00 -4.00 6.33
C LYS A 179 -5.21 -5.49 6.62
N GLY A 180 -4.31 -6.11 7.37
CA GLY A 180 -4.40 -7.50 7.83
C GLY A 180 -4.76 -7.58 9.30
#